data_1a60318005355cddb31e2f267f5b59e1
#
_entry.id   1a60318005355cddb31e2f267f5b59e1
#
_cell.length_a   1.000
_cell.length_b   1.000
_cell.length_c   1.000
_cell.angle_alpha   90.00
_cell.angle_beta   90.00
_cell.angle_gamma   90.00
#
_symmetry.space_group_name_H-M   'P 1'
#
loop_
_entity.id
_entity.type
_entity.pdbx_description
1 polymer ?
#
loop_
_entity_poly.entity_id
_entity_poly.type
_entity_poly.pdbx_seq_one_letter_code
_entity_poly.pdbx_strand_id
1 'polypeptide(L)'
;MCSSDLTTVFIYIAYEILDYTSLKFSIVFFIILFCYSFYAVKDTETEFENKDPRQIVIDEVLGQSMPLILLLYLNQTNQINIDIEFYYIISLLSFRFFDILKPFPVSYFDKNHKNYFGIIMDDIMAGLYSMIIIYLVSLVF
;
A
#
# COMPACT_ATOMS: atom_id res chain seq x y z
N MET A 1 -3.68 -3.23 16.38
CA MET A 1 -2.66 -2.99 15.35
C MET A 1 -3.30 -3.31 14.02
N CYS A 2 -3.31 -2.36 13.12
CA CYS A 2 -3.91 -2.58 11.79
C CYS A 2 -2.92 -3.31 10.88
N SER A 3 -3.40 -3.95 9.83
CA SER A 3 -2.54 -4.71 8.91
C SER A 3 -1.53 -3.85 8.17
N SER A 4 -1.87 -2.58 7.85
CA SER A 4 -0.94 -1.62 7.25
C SER A 4 0.21 -1.24 8.20
N ASP A 5 -0.04 -1.15 9.51
CA ASP A 5 1.01 -0.92 10.50
C ASP A 5 2.00 -2.09 10.50
N LEU A 6 1.44 -3.31 10.48
CA LEU A 6 2.24 -4.54 10.42
C LEU A 6 3.05 -4.64 9.13
N THR A 7 2.45 -4.25 8.00
CA THR A 7 3.11 -4.24 6.70
C THR A 7 4.28 -3.25 6.67
N THR A 8 4.08 -2.05 7.19
CA THR A 8 5.13 -1.03 7.27
C THR A 8 6.28 -1.49 8.15
N VAL A 9 5.98 -2.04 9.33
CA VAL A 9 6.99 -2.60 10.24
C VAL A 9 7.73 -3.77 9.59
N PHE A 10 7.01 -4.67 8.91
CA PHE A 10 7.63 -5.80 8.23
C PHE A 10 8.58 -5.37 7.11
N ILE A 11 8.17 -4.41 6.28
CA ILE A 11 9.00 -3.90 5.18
C ILE A 11 10.20 -3.13 5.75
N TYR A 12 10.02 -2.35 6.82
CA TYR A 12 11.11 -1.66 7.49
C TYR A 12 12.14 -2.66 8.05
N ILE A 13 11.69 -3.69 8.77
CA ILE A 13 12.58 -4.75 9.29
C ILE A 13 13.26 -5.50 8.15
N ALA A 14 12.55 -5.80 7.08
CA ALA A 14 13.13 -6.46 5.92
C ALA A 14 14.20 -5.59 5.23
N TYR A 15 14.01 -4.28 5.17
CA TYR A 15 15.00 -3.32 4.69
C TYR A 15 16.26 -3.32 5.57
N GLU A 16 16.10 -3.24 6.90
CA GLU A 16 17.21 -3.21 7.85
C GLU A 16 18.04 -4.51 7.87
N ILE A 17 17.36 -5.67 7.76
CA ILE A 17 18.03 -6.98 7.84
C ILE A 17 18.70 -7.36 6.53
N LEU A 18 18.08 -7.07 5.40
CA LEU A 18 18.51 -7.61 4.11
C LEU A 18 19.46 -6.68 3.36
N ASP A 19 19.59 -5.38 3.78
CA ASP A 19 20.41 -4.36 3.09
C ASP A 19 20.23 -4.37 1.54
N TYR A 20 19.35 -5.24 1.06
CA TYR A 20 19.22 -5.73 -0.30
C TYR A 20 17.79 -6.00 -0.76
N THR A 21 16.79 -5.27 -0.24
CA THR A 21 15.52 -5.36 -0.95
C THR A 21 15.67 -4.61 -2.27
N SER A 22 16.22 -5.30 -3.25
CA SER A 22 16.32 -4.76 -4.59
C SER A 22 14.92 -4.31 -4.99
N LEU A 23 14.79 -3.09 -5.48
CA LEU A 23 13.52 -2.54 -6.01
C LEU A 23 12.81 -3.56 -6.92
N LYS A 24 13.58 -4.32 -7.70
CA LYS A 24 13.07 -5.40 -8.56
C LYS A 24 12.33 -6.49 -7.77
N PHE A 25 12.88 -6.91 -6.63
CA PHE A 25 12.24 -7.91 -5.77
C PHE A 25 10.93 -7.38 -5.20
N SER A 26 10.92 -6.13 -4.72
CA SER A 26 9.72 -5.50 -4.17
C SER A 26 8.61 -5.35 -5.22
N ILE A 27 8.96 -5.00 -6.46
CA ILE A 27 8.01 -4.90 -7.57
C ILE A 27 7.44 -6.29 -7.92
N VAL A 28 8.30 -7.31 -8.03
CA VAL A 28 7.86 -8.69 -8.32
C VAL A 28 6.95 -9.20 -7.22
N PHE A 29 7.31 -8.97 -5.97
CA PHE A 29 6.49 -9.33 -4.80
C PHE A 29 5.12 -8.63 -4.84
N PHE A 30 5.08 -7.33 -5.15
CA PHE A 30 3.84 -6.59 -5.32
C PHE A 30 2.96 -7.17 -6.43
N ILE A 31 3.54 -7.49 -7.59
CA ILE A 31 2.80 -8.09 -8.72
C ILE A 31 2.21 -9.45 -8.32
N ILE A 32 2.97 -10.28 -7.61
CA ILE A 32 2.50 -11.58 -7.12
C ILE A 32 1.34 -11.39 -6.15
N LEU A 33 1.45 -10.48 -5.18
CA LEU A 33 0.38 -10.18 -4.23
C LEU A 33 -0.86 -9.64 -4.93
N PHE A 34 -0.68 -8.75 -5.91
CA PHE A 34 -1.76 -8.19 -6.71
C PHE A 34 -2.51 -9.29 -7.48
N CYS A 35 -1.80 -10.16 -8.20
CA CYS A 35 -2.40 -11.30 -8.89
C CYS A 35 -3.09 -12.27 -7.92
N TYR A 36 -2.47 -12.52 -6.76
CA TYR A 36 -3.03 -13.39 -5.73
C TYR A 36 -4.32 -12.80 -5.14
N SER A 37 -4.39 -11.50 -4.91
CA SER A 37 -5.60 -10.85 -4.39
C SER A 37 -6.79 -11.04 -5.34
N PHE A 38 -6.58 -10.88 -6.65
CA PHE A 38 -7.63 -11.14 -7.65
C PHE A 38 -8.03 -12.62 -7.74
N TYR A 39 -7.07 -13.54 -7.56
CA TYR A 39 -7.37 -14.97 -7.56
C TYR A 39 -8.19 -15.36 -6.32
N ALA A 40 -7.77 -14.92 -5.15
CA ALA A 40 -8.44 -15.20 -3.88
C ALA A 40 -9.88 -14.66 -3.83
N VAL A 41 -10.12 -13.55 -4.52
CA VAL A 41 -11.42 -12.89 -4.63
C VAL A 41 -12.43 -13.68 -5.47
N LYS A 42 -11.96 -14.36 -6.51
CA LYS A 42 -12.86 -15.08 -7.43
C LYS A 42 -13.61 -16.23 -6.77
N ASP A 43 -13.03 -16.84 -5.73
CA ASP A 43 -13.65 -17.97 -5.03
C ASP A 43 -14.70 -17.55 -3.99
N THR A 44 -14.79 -16.27 -3.64
CA THR A 44 -15.65 -15.78 -2.55
C THR A 44 -16.89 -15.01 -3.00
N GLU A 45 -17.18 -14.95 -4.29
CA GLU A 45 -18.40 -14.30 -4.81
C GLU A 45 -19.72 -14.90 -4.27
N THR A 46 -19.65 -16.07 -3.61
CA THR A 46 -20.81 -16.77 -3.09
C THR A 46 -21.12 -16.51 -1.62
N GLU A 47 -20.23 -15.85 -0.85
CA GLU A 47 -20.42 -15.63 0.58
C GLU A 47 -20.34 -14.15 1.00
N PHE A 48 -21.20 -13.31 0.41
CA PHE A 48 -21.24 -11.86 0.69
C PHE A 48 -21.66 -11.45 2.11
N GLU A 49 -22.09 -12.37 2.97
CA GLU A 49 -22.55 -12.05 4.32
C GLU A 49 -21.47 -12.05 5.41
N ASN A 50 -20.32 -12.66 5.15
CA ASN A 50 -19.21 -12.68 6.12
C ASN A 50 -17.92 -12.23 5.47
N LYS A 51 -17.54 -10.94 5.63
CA LYS A 51 -16.21 -10.44 5.26
C LYS A 51 -15.14 -11.28 5.98
N ASP A 52 -14.40 -12.10 5.26
CA ASP A 52 -13.29 -12.85 5.85
C ASP A 52 -12.19 -11.83 6.25
N PRO A 53 -11.77 -11.82 7.53
CA PRO A 53 -10.71 -10.91 8.01
C PRO A 53 -9.40 -10.97 7.19
N ARG A 54 -9.12 -12.11 6.55
CA ARG A 54 -7.91 -12.31 5.74
C ARG A 54 -7.90 -11.46 4.47
N GLN A 55 -9.07 -11.18 3.91
CA GLN A 55 -9.20 -10.39 2.68
C GLN A 55 -8.92 -8.91 2.94
N ILE A 56 -9.44 -8.38 4.03
CA ILE A 56 -9.20 -7.00 4.46
C ILE A 56 -7.69 -6.73 4.70
N VAL A 57 -6.95 -7.74 5.15
CA VAL A 57 -5.50 -7.64 5.37
C VAL A 57 -4.74 -7.51 4.05
N ILE A 58 -5.12 -8.26 3.02
CA ILE A 58 -4.41 -8.27 1.73
C ILE A 58 -4.56 -6.93 1.01
N ASP A 59 -5.73 -6.33 1.05
CA ASP A 59 -6.04 -5.06 0.40
C ASP A 59 -5.21 -3.93 0.99
N GLU A 60 -5.17 -3.81 2.31
CA GLU A 60 -4.33 -2.83 3.01
C GLU A 60 -2.83 -3.05 2.74
N VAL A 61 -2.38 -4.32 2.67
CA VAL A 61 -0.98 -4.64 2.33
C VAL A 61 -0.63 -4.15 0.93
N LEU A 62 -1.53 -4.34 -0.04
CA LEU A 62 -1.35 -3.86 -1.40
C LEU A 62 -1.28 -2.34 -1.46
N GLY A 63 -2.24 -1.65 -0.87
CA GLY A 63 -2.29 -0.19 -0.85
C GLY A 63 -1.04 0.41 -0.20
N GLN A 64 -0.65 -0.09 0.97
CA GLN A 64 0.53 0.40 1.70
C GLN A 64 1.86 0.05 1.01
N SER A 65 1.94 -1.04 0.24
CA SER A 65 3.18 -1.41 -0.46
C SER A 65 3.56 -0.43 -1.57
N MET A 66 2.60 0.25 -2.17
CA MET A 66 2.85 1.20 -3.26
C MET A 66 3.74 2.39 -2.85
N PRO A 67 3.40 3.17 -1.81
CA PRO A 67 4.26 4.26 -1.35
C PRO A 67 5.62 3.76 -0.85
N LEU A 68 5.69 2.55 -0.29
CA LEU A 68 6.94 1.95 0.16
C LEU A 68 7.87 1.57 -1.00
N ILE A 69 7.32 1.07 -2.12
CA ILE A 69 8.10 0.81 -3.35
C ILE A 69 8.66 2.11 -3.92
N LEU A 70 7.88 3.19 -3.93
CA LEU A 70 8.36 4.50 -4.34
C LEU A 70 9.49 4.98 -3.41
N LEU A 71 9.35 4.80 -2.11
CA LEU A 71 10.36 5.17 -1.13
C LEU A 71 11.68 4.42 -1.39
N LEU A 72 11.63 3.11 -1.65
CA LEU A 72 12.82 2.33 -2.01
C LEU A 72 13.47 2.84 -3.30
N TYR A 73 12.67 3.22 -4.29
CA TYR A 73 13.18 3.81 -5.54
C TYR A 73 13.90 5.15 -5.29
N LEU A 74 13.28 6.05 -4.52
CA LEU A 74 13.84 7.34 -4.18
C LEU A 74 15.14 7.21 -3.36
N ASN A 75 15.19 6.24 -2.46
CA ASN A 75 16.39 5.93 -1.68
C ASN A 75 17.53 5.41 -2.57
N GLN A 76 17.24 4.49 -3.50
CA GLN A 76 18.25 3.96 -4.43
C GLN A 76 18.79 5.02 -5.39
N THR A 77 17.99 6.03 -5.72
CA THR A 77 18.39 7.14 -6.61
C THR A 77 19.03 8.30 -5.86
N ASN A 78 19.28 8.17 -4.55
CA ASN A 78 19.82 9.22 -3.66
C ASN A 78 19.00 10.54 -3.73
N GLN A 79 17.69 10.43 -3.88
CA GLN A 79 16.77 11.57 -3.87
C GLN A 79 16.20 11.86 -2.48
N ILE A 80 16.57 11.06 -1.49
CA ILE A 80 16.19 11.25 -0.08
C ILE A 80 17.32 11.99 0.64
N ASN A 81 17.02 13.18 1.14
CA ASN A 81 17.98 14.03 1.87
C ASN A 81 17.78 14.01 3.38
N ILE A 82 16.70 13.41 3.87
CA ILE A 82 16.35 13.27 5.29
C ILE A 82 16.39 11.79 5.66
N ASP A 83 16.38 11.49 6.96
CA ASP A 83 16.35 10.14 7.47
C ASP A 83 15.16 9.34 6.87
N ILE A 84 15.47 8.18 6.35
CA ILE A 84 14.49 7.31 5.67
C ILE A 84 13.32 6.95 6.59
N GLU A 85 13.55 6.88 7.89
CA GLU A 85 12.53 6.60 8.91
C GLU A 85 11.40 7.64 8.91
N PHE A 86 11.74 8.90 8.69
CA PHE A 86 10.75 9.97 8.55
C PHE A 86 9.81 9.72 7.38
N TYR A 87 10.33 9.25 6.25
CA TYR A 87 9.52 8.90 5.08
C TYR A 87 8.63 7.68 5.32
N TYR A 88 9.10 6.68 6.11
CA TYR A 88 8.24 5.56 6.51
C TYR A 88 7.03 6.03 7.32
N ILE A 89 7.25 6.94 8.27
CA ILE A 89 6.17 7.52 9.07
C ILE A 89 5.19 8.29 8.19
N ILE A 90 5.69 9.14 7.27
CA ILE A 90 4.84 9.89 6.34
C ILE A 90 4.05 8.92 5.43
N SER A 91 4.68 7.86 4.94
CA SER A 91 4.02 6.84 4.13
C SER A 91 2.83 6.22 4.87
N LEU A 92 3.04 5.81 6.12
CA LEU A 92 2.00 5.22 6.95
C LEU A 92 0.85 6.21 7.21
N LEU A 93 1.18 7.41 7.64
CA LEU A 93 0.19 8.42 8.01
C LEU A 93 -0.62 8.88 6.79
N SER A 94 0.02 9.10 5.65
CA SER A 94 -0.66 9.55 4.43
C SER A 94 -1.57 8.45 3.88
N PHE A 95 -1.12 7.20 3.84
CA PHE A 95 -1.96 6.10 3.42
C PHE A 95 -3.21 5.98 4.30
N ARG A 96 -3.04 5.97 5.62
CA ARG A 96 -4.15 5.94 6.58
C ARG A 96 -5.11 7.12 6.41
N PHE A 97 -4.57 8.30 6.19
CA PHE A 97 -5.36 9.49 5.98
C PHE A 97 -6.28 9.36 4.75
N PHE A 98 -5.75 8.91 3.62
CA PHE A 98 -6.53 8.74 2.39
C PHE A 98 -7.46 7.53 2.43
N ASP A 99 -7.09 6.47 3.11
CA ASP A 99 -7.94 5.30 3.33
C ASP A 99 -9.18 5.64 4.20
N ILE A 100 -9.01 6.49 5.20
CA ILE A 100 -10.13 6.91 6.08
C ILE A 100 -11.00 7.98 5.41
N LEU A 101 -10.39 9.03 4.82
CA LEU A 101 -11.12 10.16 4.22
C LEU A 101 -11.79 9.82 2.91
N LYS A 102 -11.26 8.83 2.19
CA LYS A 102 -11.76 8.38 0.90
C LYS A 102 -12.12 9.53 -0.06
N PRO A 103 -11.15 10.42 -0.41
CA PRO A 103 -11.43 11.50 -1.35
C PRO A 103 -11.82 10.92 -2.71
N PHE A 104 -12.43 11.73 -3.59
CA PHE A 104 -12.67 11.31 -4.96
C PHE A 104 -11.31 11.08 -5.68
N PRO A 105 -11.05 9.96 -6.41
CA PRO A 105 -11.99 8.91 -6.81
C PRO A 105 -12.11 7.69 -5.85
N VAL A 106 -11.39 7.65 -4.71
CA VAL A 106 -11.44 6.54 -3.74
C VAL A 106 -12.90 6.28 -3.33
N SER A 107 -13.64 7.34 -2.95
CA SER A 107 -15.05 7.25 -2.57
C SER A 107 -15.96 6.75 -3.69
N TYR A 108 -15.58 6.92 -4.95
CA TYR A 108 -16.34 6.42 -6.09
C TYR A 108 -16.28 4.89 -6.16
N PHE A 109 -15.10 4.30 -5.97
CA PHE A 109 -14.93 2.86 -5.95
C PHE A 109 -15.63 2.23 -4.75
N ASP A 110 -15.49 2.82 -3.57
CA ASP A 110 -16.14 2.35 -2.34
C ASP A 110 -17.68 2.33 -2.43
N LYS A 111 -18.29 3.34 -3.09
CA LYS A 111 -19.74 3.46 -3.19
C LYS A 111 -20.36 2.68 -4.33
N ASN A 112 -19.72 2.65 -5.50
CA ASN A 112 -20.29 2.12 -6.72
C ASN A 112 -19.93 0.65 -6.98
N HIS A 113 -18.80 0.22 -6.45
CA HIS A 113 -18.30 -1.14 -6.60
C HIS A 113 -18.20 -1.82 -5.24
N LYS A 114 -19.34 -2.30 -4.73
CA LYS A 114 -19.37 -3.10 -3.47
C LYS A 114 -18.77 -4.50 -3.64
N ASN A 115 -18.24 -4.79 -4.81
CA ASN A 115 -17.53 -6.02 -5.12
C ASN A 115 -16.08 -5.91 -4.61
N TYR A 116 -15.39 -7.03 -4.50
CA TYR A 116 -13.98 -7.09 -4.12
C TYR A 116 -13.08 -6.20 -4.96
N PHE A 117 -13.38 -6.08 -6.26
CA PHE A 117 -12.68 -5.16 -7.14
C PHE A 117 -12.71 -3.72 -6.62
N GLY A 118 -13.86 -3.26 -6.13
CA GLY A 118 -14.00 -1.94 -5.52
C GLY A 118 -13.14 -1.78 -4.27
N ILE A 119 -13.12 -2.79 -3.41
CA ILE A 119 -12.34 -2.78 -2.14
C ILE A 119 -10.83 -2.72 -2.45
N ILE A 120 -10.33 -3.54 -3.36
CA ILE A 120 -8.92 -3.51 -3.77
C ILE A 120 -8.57 -2.16 -4.43
N MET A 121 -9.47 -1.63 -5.25
CA MET A 121 -9.22 -0.39 -5.98
C MET A 121 -9.24 0.85 -5.07
N ASP A 122 -10.04 0.88 -4.00
CA ASP A 122 -10.01 2.02 -3.08
C ASP A 122 -8.69 2.09 -2.32
N ASP A 123 -8.14 0.96 -1.87
CA ASP A 123 -6.83 0.90 -1.21
C ASP A 123 -5.67 1.23 -2.16
N ILE A 124 -5.73 0.76 -3.41
CA ILE A 124 -4.75 1.14 -4.44
C ILE A 124 -4.79 2.66 -4.69
N MET A 125 -5.97 3.26 -4.77
CA MET A 125 -6.10 4.70 -4.97
C MET A 125 -5.60 5.49 -3.76
N ALA A 126 -5.85 5.02 -2.54
CA ALA A 126 -5.26 5.60 -1.33
C ALA A 126 -3.72 5.51 -1.34
N GLY A 127 -3.18 4.37 -1.79
CA GLY A 127 -1.75 4.17 -2.00
C GLY A 127 -1.15 5.14 -3.03
N LEU A 128 -1.83 5.37 -4.15
CA LEU A 128 -1.41 6.36 -5.16
C LEU A 128 -1.36 7.78 -4.61
N TYR A 129 -2.35 8.19 -3.82
CA TYR A 129 -2.30 9.50 -3.15
C TYR A 129 -1.13 9.61 -2.18
N SER A 130 -0.84 8.54 -1.44
CA SER A 130 0.32 8.49 -0.55
C SER A 130 1.65 8.59 -1.32
N MET A 131 1.75 7.96 -2.49
CA MET A 131 2.91 8.10 -3.37
C MET A 131 3.12 9.56 -3.81
N ILE A 132 2.04 10.27 -4.14
CA ILE A 132 2.12 11.70 -4.51
C ILE A 132 2.64 12.53 -3.34
N ILE A 133 2.15 12.29 -2.13
CA ILE A 133 2.65 13.00 -0.93
C ILE A 133 4.14 12.74 -0.71
N ILE A 134 4.58 11.48 -0.75
CA ILE A 134 6.00 11.13 -0.58
C ILE A 134 6.86 11.80 -1.64
N TYR A 135 6.42 11.77 -2.89
CA TYR A 135 7.15 12.40 -3.98
C TYR A 135 7.25 13.92 -3.79
N LEU A 136 6.15 14.59 -3.40
CA LEU A 136 6.16 16.02 -3.11
C LEU A 136 7.10 16.36 -1.93
N VAL A 137 7.10 15.55 -0.88
CA VAL A 137 8.01 15.73 0.25
C VAL A 137 9.46 15.58 -0.19
N SER A 138 9.79 14.61 -1.06
CA SER A 138 11.14 14.41 -1.58
C SER A 138 11.63 15.54 -2.50
N LEU A 139 10.72 16.35 -3.08
CA LEU A 139 11.10 17.52 -3.86
C LEU A 139 11.39 18.75 -3.01
N VAL A 140 10.82 18.80 -1.79
CA VAL A 140 10.96 19.95 -0.89
C VAL A 140 12.17 19.78 0.04
N PHE A 141 12.48 18.58 0.43
CA PHE A 141 13.54 18.22 1.36
C PHE A 141 14.59 17.33 0.72
#